data_9edc6661feadb2d7cba76bde61583442
#
_entry.id   9edc6661feadb2d7cba76bde61583442
#
_cell.length_a   1.000
_cell.length_b   1.000
_cell.length_c   1.000
_cell.angle_alpha   90.00
_cell.angle_beta   90.00
_cell.angle_gamma   90.00
#
_symmetry.space_group_name_H-M   'P 1'
#
loop_
_entity.id
_entity.type
_entity.pdbx_description
1 polymer ?
#
loop_
_entity_poly.entity_id
_entity_poly.type
_entity_poly.pdbx_seq_one_letter_code
_entity_poly.pdbx_strand_id
1 'polypeptide(L)'
;MPEFVKVANASDIPPGEMLIVEVGDEEIAIANLDGDFVAFQNACTHRAGPLGEGILTGDVVECPFHAGQFNVRTGACVAPPPTEPIKTYAVQVDAGDITVSTG
;
A
#
# COMPACT_ATOMS: atom_id res chain seq x y z
N MET A 1 -16.71 -8.32 -12.46
CA MET A 1 -16.24 -9.01 -11.25
C MET A 1 -14.79 -8.68 -11.00
N PRO A 2 -14.39 -8.43 -9.76
CA PRO A 2 -12.99 -8.16 -9.49
C PRO A 2 -12.13 -9.39 -9.76
N GLU A 3 -11.00 -9.16 -10.39
CA GLU A 3 -10.01 -10.21 -10.60
C GLU A 3 -8.86 -9.97 -9.63
N PHE A 4 -8.40 -11.05 -9.00
CA PHE A 4 -7.23 -11.01 -8.16
C PHE A 4 -6.02 -11.47 -8.96
N VAL A 5 -5.00 -10.62 -9.00
CA VAL A 5 -3.78 -10.86 -9.77
C VAL A 5 -2.64 -11.09 -8.80
N LYS A 6 -1.88 -12.16 -9.01
CA LYS A 6 -0.71 -12.42 -8.18
C LYS A 6 0.35 -11.35 -8.45
N VAL A 7 0.85 -10.72 -7.38
CA VAL A 7 1.82 -9.62 -7.48
C VAL A 7 3.13 -9.92 -6.76
N ALA A 8 3.12 -10.79 -5.77
CA ALA A 8 4.31 -11.10 -4.99
C ALA A 8 4.10 -12.37 -4.16
N ASN A 9 5.16 -12.81 -3.50
CA ASN A 9 5.08 -13.84 -2.48
C ASN A 9 5.13 -13.19 -1.11
N ALA A 10 4.44 -13.77 -0.14
CA ALA A 10 4.45 -13.25 1.23
C ALA A 10 5.87 -13.15 1.80
N SER A 11 6.74 -14.09 1.42
CA SER A 11 8.13 -14.08 1.88
C SER A 11 8.98 -12.95 1.29
N ASP A 12 8.48 -12.26 0.26
CA ASP A 12 9.19 -11.13 -0.34
C ASP A 12 9.06 -9.86 0.49
N ILE A 13 8.10 -9.82 1.42
CA ILE A 13 7.80 -8.62 2.21
C ILE A 13 7.83 -8.97 3.69
N PRO A 14 8.99 -8.80 4.35
CA PRO A 14 9.09 -9.03 5.79
C PRO A 14 8.17 -8.11 6.59
N PRO A 15 7.81 -8.48 7.84
CA PRO A 15 6.97 -7.62 8.68
C PRO A 15 7.55 -6.21 8.82
N GLY A 16 6.70 -5.21 8.67
CA GLY A 16 7.09 -3.81 8.77
C GLY A 16 7.67 -3.23 7.49
N GLU A 17 7.69 -4.00 6.39
CA GLU A 17 8.23 -3.54 5.12
C GLU A 17 7.14 -3.42 4.06
N MET A 18 7.49 -2.76 2.96
CA MET A 18 6.59 -2.52 1.84
C MET A 18 7.26 -2.89 0.53
N LEU A 19 6.45 -3.25 -0.46
CA LEU A 19 6.91 -3.55 -1.81
C LEU A 19 6.01 -2.82 -2.81
N ILE A 20 6.62 -2.18 -3.81
CA ILE A 20 5.87 -1.52 -4.88
C ILE A 20 5.72 -2.49 -6.03
N VAL A 21 4.49 -2.68 -6.50
CA VAL A 21 4.18 -3.54 -7.64
C VAL A 21 3.34 -2.76 -8.64
N GLU A 22 3.34 -3.23 -9.89
CA GLU A 22 2.48 -2.65 -10.92
C GLU A 22 1.39 -3.64 -11.29
N VAL A 23 0.14 -3.15 -11.33
CA VAL A 23 -1.00 -3.93 -11.79
C VAL A 23 -1.71 -3.11 -12.86
N GLY A 24 -1.59 -3.53 -14.12
CA GLY A 24 -2.06 -2.72 -15.23
C GLY A 24 -1.29 -1.41 -15.28
N ASP A 25 -2.00 -0.30 -15.24
CA ASP A 25 -1.40 1.03 -15.27
C ASP A 25 -1.21 1.64 -13.87
N GLU A 26 -1.47 0.87 -12.83
CA GLU A 26 -1.42 1.39 -11.46
C GLU A 26 -0.22 0.88 -10.71
N GLU A 27 0.48 1.78 -10.00
CA GLU A 27 1.48 1.41 -9.02
C GLU A 27 0.81 1.23 -7.67
N ILE A 28 1.04 0.08 -7.06
CA ILE A 28 0.40 -0.28 -5.79
C ILE A 28 1.50 -0.65 -4.80
N ALA A 29 1.37 -0.15 -3.57
CA ALA A 29 2.26 -0.54 -2.50
C ALA A 29 1.59 -1.65 -1.68
N ILE A 30 2.34 -2.69 -1.38
CA ILE A 30 1.91 -3.78 -0.50
C ILE A 30 2.69 -3.65 0.79
N ALA A 31 1.99 -3.61 1.91
CA ALA A 31 2.63 -3.52 3.23
C ALA A 31 2.33 -4.76 4.04
N ASN A 32 3.33 -5.22 4.77
CA ASN A 32 3.16 -6.31 5.74
C ASN A 32 3.03 -5.70 7.12
N LEU A 33 1.81 -5.71 7.67
CA LEU A 33 1.51 -5.16 9.00
C LEU A 33 1.56 -6.29 10.02
N ASP A 34 2.77 -6.79 10.27
CA ASP A 34 3.00 -7.88 11.22
C ASP A 34 2.19 -9.14 10.88
N GLY A 35 2.21 -9.52 9.61
CA GLY A 35 1.51 -10.70 9.11
C GLY A 35 0.23 -10.39 8.34
N ASP A 36 -0.32 -9.18 8.48
CA ASP A 36 -1.48 -8.73 7.72
C ASP A 36 -1.01 -7.94 6.51
N PHE A 37 -1.35 -8.40 5.32
CA PHE A 37 -0.98 -7.72 4.09
C PHE A 37 -2.08 -6.77 3.66
N VAL A 38 -1.71 -5.54 3.33
CA VAL A 38 -2.63 -4.53 2.81
C VAL A 38 -2.04 -3.95 1.54
N ALA A 39 -2.91 -3.45 0.66
CA ALA A 39 -2.51 -2.82 -0.59
C ALA A 39 -3.14 -1.44 -0.70
N PHE A 40 -2.36 -0.47 -1.15
CA PHE A 40 -2.83 0.90 -1.28
C PHE A 40 -2.11 1.58 -2.43
N GLN A 41 -2.67 2.72 -2.91
CA GLN A 41 -2.04 3.43 -4.01
C GLN A 41 -0.65 3.91 -3.60
N ASN A 42 0.31 3.78 -4.50
CA ASN A 42 1.68 4.19 -4.21
C ASN A 42 1.85 5.71 -4.26
N ALA A 43 1.09 6.39 -5.12
CA ALA A 43 1.21 7.82 -5.28
C ALA A 43 0.52 8.57 -4.14
N CYS A 44 1.27 9.43 -3.45
CA CYS A 44 0.71 10.33 -2.44
C CYS A 44 -0.25 11.31 -3.11
N THR A 45 -1.41 11.55 -2.50
CA THR A 45 -2.43 12.42 -3.09
C THR A 45 -1.98 13.88 -3.17
N HIS A 46 -0.98 14.26 -2.39
CA HIS A 46 -0.46 15.63 -2.40
C HIS A 46 0.52 15.88 -3.56
N ARG A 47 1.54 15.02 -3.71
CA ARG A 47 2.61 15.25 -4.68
C ARG A 47 3.02 14.01 -5.46
N ALA A 48 2.20 12.99 -5.47
CA ALA A 48 2.49 11.73 -6.13
C ALA A 48 3.82 11.10 -5.67
N GLY A 49 4.25 11.41 -4.43
CA GLY A 49 5.44 10.78 -3.87
C GLY A 49 5.23 9.28 -3.65
N PRO A 50 6.29 8.47 -3.81
CA PRO A 50 6.14 7.02 -3.73
C PRO A 50 5.99 6.57 -2.28
N LEU A 51 4.75 6.34 -1.84
CA LEU A 51 4.47 5.93 -0.47
C LEU A 51 5.17 4.62 -0.09
N GLY A 52 5.34 3.72 -1.06
CA GLY A 52 6.03 2.47 -0.82
C GLY A 52 7.51 2.62 -0.49
N GLU A 53 8.09 3.79 -0.70
CA GLU A 53 9.47 4.11 -0.32
C GLU A 53 9.51 4.97 0.93
N GLY A 54 8.37 5.26 1.54
CA GLY A 54 8.29 6.03 2.77
C GLY A 54 8.55 5.19 4.01
N ILE A 55 8.04 5.68 5.13
CA ILE A 55 8.23 5.02 6.43
C ILE A 55 6.90 4.44 6.88
N LEU A 56 6.91 3.14 7.17
CA LEU A 56 5.73 2.45 7.69
C LEU A 56 5.90 2.29 9.20
N THR A 57 4.91 2.79 9.95
CA THR A 57 4.90 2.68 11.41
C THR A 57 3.51 2.19 11.82
N GLY A 58 3.42 0.92 12.26
CA GLY A 58 2.12 0.32 12.53
C GLY A 58 1.23 0.36 11.30
N ASP A 59 0.07 1.00 11.40
CA ASP A 59 -0.90 1.11 10.31
C ASP A 59 -0.76 2.39 9.49
N VAL A 60 0.31 3.17 9.72
CA VAL A 60 0.48 4.49 9.11
C VAL A 60 1.71 4.51 8.23
N VAL A 61 1.55 5.01 7.00
CA VAL A 61 2.67 5.25 6.10
C VAL A 61 2.92 6.75 5.99
N GLU A 62 4.21 7.13 6.02
CA GLU A 62 4.62 8.52 5.87
C GLU A 62 5.22 8.72 4.49
N CYS A 63 4.72 9.73 3.77
CA CYS A 63 5.24 10.08 2.45
C CYS A 63 6.67 10.60 2.58
N PRO A 64 7.60 10.12 1.73
CA PRO A 64 9.00 10.55 1.83
C PRO A 64 9.24 12.01 1.44
N PHE A 65 8.26 12.65 0.77
CA PHE A 65 8.46 14.01 0.27
C PHE A 65 8.08 15.09 1.27
N HIS A 66 6.91 15.01 1.88
CA HIS A 66 6.40 16.08 2.75
C HIS A 66 5.89 15.59 4.09
N ALA A 67 6.25 14.38 4.46
CA ALA A 67 5.86 13.78 5.74
C ALA A 67 4.34 13.66 5.93
N GLY A 68 3.56 13.72 4.84
CA GLY A 68 2.14 13.43 4.89
C GLY A 68 1.92 11.99 5.29
N GLN A 69 0.90 11.73 6.10
CA GLN A 69 0.66 10.39 6.64
C GLN A 69 -0.72 9.88 6.28
N PHE A 70 -0.81 8.58 6.03
CA PHE A 70 -2.05 7.90 5.69
C PHE A 70 -2.18 6.61 6.47
N ASN A 71 -3.40 6.28 6.85
CA ASN A 71 -3.70 4.96 7.40
C ASN A 71 -3.79 3.96 6.25
N VAL A 72 -2.95 2.94 6.23
CA VAL A 72 -2.88 2.02 5.10
C VAL A 72 -4.02 1.01 5.07
N ARG A 73 -4.77 0.85 6.16
CA ARG A 73 -5.95 -0.03 6.18
C ARG A 73 -7.18 0.65 5.61
N THR A 74 -7.35 1.94 5.88
CA THR A 74 -8.55 2.68 5.48
C THR A 74 -8.30 3.67 4.36
N GLY A 75 -7.06 4.06 4.14
CA GLY A 75 -6.70 5.09 3.18
C GLY A 75 -6.84 6.50 3.74
N ALA A 76 -7.33 6.65 4.97
CA ALA A 76 -7.60 7.97 5.53
C ALA A 76 -6.33 8.78 5.71
N CYS A 77 -6.40 10.07 5.42
CA CYS A 77 -5.30 10.99 5.67
C CYS A 77 -5.17 11.23 7.17
N VAL A 78 -3.97 11.01 7.70
CA VAL A 78 -3.70 11.13 9.13
C VAL A 78 -3.00 12.44 9.46
N ALA A 79 -2.13 12.90 8.56
CA ALA A 79 -1.38 14.14 8.79
C ALA A 79 -1.21 14.90 7.48
N PRO A 80 -1.29 16.26 7.53
CA PRO A 80 -1.10 17.10 6.37
C PRO A 80 0.33 16.99 5.82
N PRO A 81 0.64 17.48 4.63
CA PRO A 81 -0.16 18.40 3.81
C PRO A 81 -1.27 17.77 2.97
N PRO A 82 -1.28 16.43 2.67
CA PRO A 82 -2.39 15.91 1.86
C PRO A 82 -3.71 16.01 2.63
N THR A 83 -4.80 16.22 1.89
CA THR A 83 -6.14 16.30 2.46
C THR A 83 -7.08 15.24 1.90
N GLU A 84 -6.65 14.52 0.86
CA GLU A 84 -7.44 13.49 0.23
C GLU A 84 -6.93 12.10 0.63
N PRO A 85 -7.84 11.14 0.86
CA PRO A 85 -7.43 9.78 1.19
C PRO A 85 -6.78 9.10 -0.02
N ILE A 86 -5.98 8.09 0.26
CA ILE A 86 -5.45 7.21 -0.79
C ILE A 86 -6.43 6.07 -1.02
N LYS A 87 -6.36 5.48 -2.21
CA LYS A 87 -7.13 4.28 -2.52
C LYS A 87 -6.52 3.08 -1.84
N THR A 88 -7.38 2.16 -1.38
CA THR A 88 -6.96 0.87 -0.89
C THR A 88 -7.54 -0.21 -1.80
N TYR A 89 -6.89 -1.37 -1.84
CA TYR A 89 -7.26 -2.46 -2.72
C TYR A 89 -7.45 -3.74 -1.91
N ALA A 90 -8.32 -4.61 -2.39
CA ALA A 90 -8.52 -5.90 -1.74
C ALA A 90 -7.29 -6.79 -1.93
N VAL A 91 -6.88 -7.47 -0.89
CA VAL A 91 -5.71 -8.37 -0.90
C VAL A 91 -6.14 -9.73 -0.39
N GLN A 92 -5.65 -10.77 -1.06
CA GLN A 92 -5.78 -12.14 -0.57
C GLN A 92 -4.40 -12.77 -0.53
N VAL A 93 -4.15 -13.56 0.50
CA VAL A 93 -2.91 -14.35 0.60
C VAL A 93 -3.32 -15.82 0.66
N ASP A 94 -2.84 -16.61 -0.29
CA ASP A 94 -3.18 -18.01 -0.39
C ASP A 94 -1.93 -18.80 -0.68
N ALA A 95 -1.56 -19.71 0.21
CA ALA A 95 -0.37 -20.55 0.09
C ALA A 95 0.91 -19.72 -0.16
N GLY A 96 1.00 -18.55 0.45
CA GLY A 96 2.14 -17.66 0.30
C GLY A 96 2.07 -16.73 -0.91
N ASP A 97 1.04 -16.85 -1.75
CA ASP A 97 0.86 -15.96 -2.90
C ASP A 97 0.02 -14.76 -2.51
N ILE A 98 0.54 -13.56 -2.75
CA ILE A 98 -0.20 -12.32 -2.52
C ILE A 98 -0.89 -11.94 -3.81
N THR A 99 -2.22 -11.80 -3.76
CA THR A 99 -3.02 -11.36 -4.90
C THR A 99 -3.77 -10.09 -4.55
N VAL A 100 -3.95 -9.23 -5.54
CA VAL A 100 -4.59 -7.92 -5.37
C VAL A 100 -5.65 -7.73 -6.45
N SER A 101 -6.75 -7.12 -6.07
CA SER A 101 -7.80 -6.71 -7.00
C SER A 101 -7.90 -5.20 -7.05
N THR A 102 -7.87 -4.64 -8.26
CA THR A 102 -8.04 -3.19 -8.49
C THR A 102 -9.44 -2.83 -8.93
N GLY A 103 -10.27 -3.83 -9.15
CA GLY A 103 -11.60 -3.61 -9.68
C GLY A 103 -12.76 -3.83 -8.73
#